data_0c6236e7163fddaae54b43c1bf64f47d
#
_entry.id   0c6236e7163fddaae54b43c1bf64f47d
#
_cell.length_a   1.000
_cell.length_b   1.000
_cell.length_c   1.000
_cell.angle_alpha   90.00
_cell.angle_beta   90.00
_cell.angle_gamma   90.00
#
_symmetry.space_group_name_H-M   'P 1'
#
loop_
_entity.id
_entity.type
_entity.pdbx_description
1 polymer ?
#
loop_
_entity_poly.entity_id
_entity_poly.type
_entity_poly.pdbx_seq_one_letter_code
_entity_poly.pdbx_strand_id
1 'polypeptide(L)'
;TFRRDHVGFIFQSFHLMGTLNAVENVALPLSFRGVPRDVRVRKANEMLDLVKLGKHKKHLPNQMSGGQQQRVGVARALVVDPDIIFADEPTGNLDSHTSEEVMELMQRVVREQKKTLVMVTHDDHLATYADRVFHIRDGRIIKIEDNRWKKGKEEGGRHAETNTERDRK
;
A
#
# COMPACT_ATOMS: atom_id res chain seq x y z
N THR A 1 -21.03 4.81 -8.85
CA THR A 1 -21.08 3.33 -8.80
C THR A 1 -20.14 2.83 -7.70
N PHE A 2 -20.48 1.74 -6.99
CA PHE A 2 -19.73 1.19 -5.84
C PHE A 2 -18.21 1.12 -6.10
N ARG A 3 -17.79 0.49 -7.22
CA ARG A 3 -16.38 0.37 -7.58
C ARG A 3 -15.64 1.71 -7.64
N ARG A 4 -16.28 2.73 -8.23
CA ARG A 4 -15.67 4.06 -8.38
C ARG A 4 -15.43 4.74 -7.03
N ASP A 5 -16.32 4.52 -6.08
CA ASP A 5 -16.39 5.32 -4.86
C ASP A 5 -15.67 4.62 -3.67
N HIS A 6 -15.62 3.27 -3.68
CA HIS A 6 -15.15 2.46 -2.54
C HIS A 6 -13.93 1.59 -2.82
N VAL A 7 -13.42 1.53 -4.07
CA VAL A 7 -12.36 0.59 -4.43
C VAL A 7 -11.15 1.32 -5.02
N GLY A 8 -9.97 1.02 -4.47
CA GLY A 8 -8.67 1.39 -5.03
C GLY A 8 -7.98 0.19 -5.67
N PHE A 9 -7.10 0.43 -6.65
CA PHE A 9 -6.32 -0.63 -7.30
C PHE A 9 -4.85 -0.29 -7.34
N ILE A 10 -4.01 -1.27 -6.99
CA ILE A 10 -2.55 -1.25 -7.11
C ILE A 10 -2.16 -2.40 -8.04
N PHE A 11 -1.31 -2.13 -9.02
CA PHE A 11 -0.93 -3.08 -10.08
C PHE A 11 0.57 -3.34 -10.05
N GLN A 12 0.99 -4.51 -10.52
CA GLN A 12 2.38 -4.90 -10.68
C GLN A 12 3.15 -3.96 -11.61
N SER A 13 2.55 -3.56 -12.73
CA SER A 13 3.18 -2.73 -13.78
C SER A 13 3.01 -1.21 -13.54
N PHE A 14 2.72 -0.77 -12.32
CA PHE A 14 2.52 0.62 -11.87
C PHE A 14 1.42 1.38 -12.63
N HIS A 15 1.28 1.18 -13.95
CA HIS A 15 0.33 1.84 -14.86
C HIS A 15 0.28 3.37 -14.69
N LEU A 16 1.46 3.99 -14.58
CA LEU A 16 1.57 5.44 -14.55
C LEU A 16 1.54 6.02 -15.96
N MET A 17 0.90 7.18 -16.11
CA MET A 17 0.94 7.96 -17.34
C MET A 17 2.31 8.62 -17.47
N GLY A 18 3.13 8.20 -18.44
CA GLY A 18 4.52 8.65 -18.62
C GLY A 18 4.67 10.15 -18.89
N THR A 19 3.62 10.79 -19.41
CA THR A 19 3.56 12.23 -19.71
C THR A 19 3.13 13.10 -18.51
N LEU A 20 2.68 12.47 -17.42
CA LEU A 20 2.23 13.14 -16.21
C LEU A 20 3.25 12.97 -15.09
N ASN A 21 3.48 14.02 -14.31
CA ASN A 21 4.32 13.94 -13.12
C ASN A 21 3.60 13.17 -11.98
N ALA A 22 4.30 12.96 -10.83
CA ALA A 22 3.76 12.19 -9.71
C ALA A 22 2.44 12.78 -9.16
N VAL A 23 2.36 14.10 -8.97
CA VAL A 23 1.13 14.76 -8.49
C VAL A 23 -0.02 14.55 -9.46
N GLU A 24 0.24 14.71 -10.75
CA GLU A 24 -0.76 14.56 -11.79
C GLU A 24 -1.27 13.11 -11.89
N ASN A 25 -0.36 12.12 -11.82
CA ASN A 25 -0.72 10.71 -11.77
C ASN A 25 -1.61 10.38 -10.57
N VAL A 26 -1.26 10.88 -9.38
CA VAL A 26 -2.06 10.65 -8.17
C VAL A 26 -3.40 11.39 -8.23
N ALA A 27 -3.44 12.60 -8.79
CA ALA A 27 -4.67 13.39 -8.92
C ALA A 27 -5.63 12.87 -9.99
N LEU A 28 -5.19 12.00 -10.90
CA LEU A 28 -5.95 11.55 -12.07
C LEU A 28 -7.33 10.95 -11.75
N PRO A 29 -7.47 10.03 -10.77
CA PRO A 29 -8.79 9.49 -10.41
C PRO A 29 -9.78 10.57 -9.93
N LEU A 30 -9.30 11.57 -9.20
CA LEU A 30 -10.11 12.70 -8.74
C LEU A 30 -10.53 13.61 -9.90
N SER A 31 -9.67 13.72 -10.94
CA SER A 31 -10.02 14.46 -12.17
C SER A 31 -11.22 13.83 -12.88
N PHE A 32 -11.25 12.49 -12.98
CA PHE A 32 -12.38 11.76 -13.56
C PHE A 32 -13.68 11.86 -12.72
N ARG A 33 -13.54 12.21 -11.44
CA ARG A 33 -14.70 12.48 -10.56
C ARG A 33 -15.17 13.94 -10.62
N GLY A 34 -14.56 14.78 -11.45
CA GLY A 34 -14.90 16.20 -11.57
C GLY A 34 -14.45 17.06 -10.38
N VAL A 35 -13.52 16.57 -9.54
CA VAL A 35 -13.01 17.32 -8.39
C VAL A 35 -12.20 18.53 -8.89
N PRO A 36 -12.43 19.77 -8.35
CA PRO A 36 -11.68 20.96 -8.72
C PRO A 36 -10.17 20.78 -8.63
N ARG A 37 -9.43 21.48 -9.50
CA ARG A 37 -7.97 21.28 -9.65
C ARG A 37 -7.20 21.55 -8.37
N ASP A 38 -7.50 22.61 -7.67
CA ASP A 38 -6.86 23.01 -6.41
C ASP A 38 -7.05 21.93 -5.32
N VAL A 39 -8.26 21.39 -5.20
CA VAL A 39 -8.60 20.33 -4.24
C VAL A 39 -7.88 19.03 -4.57
N ARG A 40 -7.92 18.56 -5.85
CA ARG A 40 -7.28 17.30 -6.23
C ARG A 40 -5.75 17.37 -6.13
N VAL A 41 -5.14 18.52 -6.45
CA VAL A 41 -3.69 18.73 -6.33
C VAL A 41 -3.27 18.72 -4.86
N ARG A 42 -4.02 19.39 -3.98
CA ARG A 42 -3.76 19.34 -2.54
C ARG A 42 -3.81 17.92 -2.01
N LYS A 43 -4.89 17.16 -2.28
CA LYS A 43 -5.02 15.76 -1.86
C LYS A 43 -3.91 14.87 -2.42
N ALA A 44 -3.52 15.05 -3.68
CA ALA A 44 -2.42 14.31 -4.27
C ALA A 44 -1.08 14.59 -3.58
N ASN A 45 -0.81 15.84 -3.21
CA ASN A 45 0.39 16.21 -2.45
C ASN A 45 0.41 15.54 -1.07
N GLU A 46 -0.71 15.53 -0.35
CA GLU A 46 -0.85 14.87 0.95
C GLU A 46 -0.58 13.36 0.84
N MET A 47 -1.11 12.70 -0.19
CA MET A 47 -0.87 11.28 -0.43
C MET A 47 0.59 10.98 -0.79
N LEU A 48 1.24 11.84 -1.58
CA LEU A 48 2.67 11.70 -1.90
C LEU A 48 3.57 11.89 -0.66
N ASP A 49 3.22 12.78 0.24
CA ASP A 49 3.92 12.94 1.51
C ASP A 49 3.75 11.68 2.39
N LEU A 50 2.53 11.13 2.46
CA LEU A 50 2.22 9.90 3.19
C LEU A 50 3.07 8.70 2.73
N VAL A 51 3.30 8.57 1.41
CA VAL A 51 4.14 7.51 0.83
C VAL A 51 5.63 7.88 0.74
N LYS A 52 6.08 8.94 1.43
CA LYS A 52 7.47 9.43 1.50
C LYS A 52 8.05 9.88 0.15
N LEU A 53 7.23 10.45 -0.72
CA LEU A 53 7.63 10.99 -2.03
C LEU A 53 7.56 12.52 -2.11
N GLY A 54 7.59 13.24 -1.00
CA GLY A 54 7.47 14.69 -0.94
C GLY A 54 8.48 15.46 -1.83
N LYS A 55 9.70 14.90 -1.99
CA LYS A 55 10.75 15.47 -2.86
C LYS A 55 10.60 15.13 -4.35
N HIS A 56 9.73 14.18 -4.71
CA HIS A 56 9.59 13.64 -6.06
C HIS A 56 8.29 14.06 -6.75
N LYS A 57 7.54 14.99 -6.18
CA LYS A 57 6.20 15.41 -6.63
C LYS A 57 6.13 15.84 -8.09
N LYS A 58 7.20 16.46 -8.60
CA LYS A 58 7.29 16.96 -9.99
C LYS A 58 8.02 16.01 -10.95
N HIS A 59 8.54 14.86 -10.48
CA HIS A 59 9.22 13.90 -11.34
C HIS A 59 8.23 13.17 -12.24
N LEU A 60 8.66 12.92 -13.47
CA LEU A 60 8.00 12.03 -14.42
C LEU A 60 8.34 10.56 -14.07
N PRO A 61 7.54 9.57 -14.48
CA PRO A 61 7.81 8.16 -14.21
C PRO A 61 9.20 7.69 -14.62
N ASN A 62 9.73 8.15 -15.76
CA ASN A 62 11.07 7.82 -16.26
C ASN A 62 12.23 8.42 -15.42
N GLN A 63 11.93 9.31 -14.49
CA GLN A 63 12.88 9.93 -13.55
C GLN A 63 12.81 9.25 -12.16
N MET A 64 12.05 8.17 -12.01
CA MET A 64 11.78 7.49 -10.76
C MET A 64 12.26 6.04 -10.81
N SER A 65 12.77 5.53 -9.66
CA SER A 65 13.01 4.10 -9.49
C SER A 65 11.69 3.30 -9.49
N GLY A 66 11.76 1.98 -9.70
CA GLY A 66 10.58 1.11 -9.64
C GLY A 66 9.81 1.23 -8.34
N GLY A 67 10.50 1.23 -7.20
CA GLY A 67 9.87 1.41 -5.89
C GLY A 67 9.22 2.78 -5.71
N GLN A 68 9.80 3.85 -6.26
CA GLN A 68 9.18 5.18 -6.27
C GLN A 68 7.92 5.20 -7.14
N GLN A 69 7.96 4.58 -8.32
CA GLN A 69 6.80 4.45 -9.19
C GLN A 69 5.67 3.66 -8.51
N GLN A 70 6.00 2.56 -7.83
CA GLN A 70 5.02 1.79 -7.09
C GLN A 70 4.39 2.59 -5.95
N ARG A 71 5.18 3.37 -5.21
CA ARG A 71 4.65 4.27 -4.17
C ARG A 71 3.71 5.34 -4.76
N VAL A 72 3.96 5.84 -5.97
CA VAL A 72 2.99 6.70 -6.70
C VAL A 72 1.71 5.93 -6.99
N GLY A 73 1.80 4.67 -7.42
CA GLY A 73 0.64 3.78 -7.63
C GLY A 73 -0.18 3.58 -6.36
N VAL A 74 0.48 3.36 -5.21
CA VAL A 74 -0.16 3.28 -3.89
C VAL A 74 -0.87 4.59 -3.53
N ALA A 75 -0.20 5.73 -3.68
CA ALA A 75 -0.79 7.05 -3.42
C ALA A 75 -2.02 7.32 -4.31
N ARG A 76 -1.95 6.93 -5.60
CA ARG A 76 -3.07 7.05 -6.54
C ARG A 76 -4.27 6.18 -6.13
N ALA A 77 -4.03 4.99 -5.60
CA ALA A 77 -5.10 4.13 -5.11
C ALA A 77 -5.80 4.72 -3.87
N LEU A 78 -5.03 5.39 -3.00
CA LEU A 78 -5.52 5.95 -1.74
C LEU A 78 -6.19 7.32 -1.88
N VAL A 79 -5.85 8.11 -2.91
CA VAL A 79 -6.31 9.52 -3.03
C VAL A 79 -7.84 9.67 -3.10
N VAL A 80 -8.53 8.62 -3.54
CA VAL A 80 -9.99 8.57 -3.63
C VAL A 80 -10.65 8.15 -2.32
N ASP A 81 -9.87 7.91 -1.28
CA ASP A 81 -10.30 7.46 0.06
C ASP A 81 -11.16 6.17 0.00
N PRO A 82 -10.65 5.08 -0.61
CA PRO A 82 -11.42 3.84 -0.77
C PRO A 82 -11.56 3.10 0.55
N ASP A 83 -12.61 2.27 0.69
CA ASP A 83 -12.76 1.34 1.81
C ASP A 83 -11.92 0.08 1.63
N ILE A 84 -11.78 -0.36 0.36
CA ILE A 84 -11.07 -1.58 -0.03
C ILE A 84 -10.02 -1.26 -1.09
N ILE A 85 -8.83 -1.81 -0.93
CA ILE A 85 -7.73 -1.71 -1.90
C ILE A 85 -7.42 -3.12 -2.40
N PHE A 86 -7.49 -3.32 -3.71
CA PHE A 86 -7.01 -4.53 -4.35
C PHE A 86 -5.59 -4.30 -4.88
N ALA A 87 -4.68 -5.21 -4.56
CA ALA A 87 -3.31 -5.20 -5.04
C ALA A 87 -3.02 -6.51 -5.76
N ASP A 88 -2.65 -6.41 -7.03
CA ASP A 88 -2.28 -7.54 -7.88
C ASP A 88 -0.77 -7.54 -8.06
N GLU A 89 -0.08 -8.52 -7.43
CA GLU A 89 1.37 -8.67 -7.42
C GLU A 89 2.12 -7.33 -7.19
N PRO A 90 1.82 -6.57 -6.12
CA PRO A 90 2.20 -5.16 -6.01
C PRO A 90 3.71 -4.90 -5.99
N THR A 91 4.52 -5.94 -5.82
CA THR A 91 5.98 -5.84 -5.77
C THR A 91 6.70 -6.76 -6.76
N GLY A 92 5.95 -7.43 -7.65
CA GLY A 92 6.50 -8.44 -8.57
C GLY A 92 7.54 -7.91 -9.57
N ASN A 93 7.67 -6.60 -9.76
CA ASN A 93 8.68 -5.95 -10.61
C ASN A 93 9.79 -5.24 -9.83
N LEU A 94 9.91 -5.52 -8.52
CA LEU A 94 10.89 -4.89 -7.63
C LEU A 94 11.91 -5.93 -7.14
N ASP A 95 13.10 -5.47 -6.79
CA ASP A 95 14.05 -6.27 -6.04
C ASP A 95 13.55 -6.54 -4.61
N SER A 96 14.11 -7.56 -3.95
CA SER A 96 13.63 -8.04 -2.64
C SER A 96 13.62 -6.93 -1.57
N HIS A 97 14.68 -6.12 -1.50
CA HIS A 97 14.80 -5.05 -0.50
C HIS A 97 13.74 -3.96 -0.73
N THR A 98 13.60 -3.51 -1.98
CA THR A 98 12.58 -2.52 -2.35
C THR A 98 11.16 -3.06 -2.14
N SER A 99 10.95 -4.36 -2.39
CA SER A 99 9.67 -5.04 -2.15
C SER A 99 9.26 -4.98 -0.68
N GLU A 100 10.17 -5.31 0.23
CA GLU A 100 9.94 -5.22 1.67
C GLU A 100 9.59 -3.80 2.11
N GLU A 101 10.36 -2.79 1.67
CA GLU A 101 10.07 -1.39 1.99
C GLU A 101 8.68 -0.93 1.52
N VAL A 102 8.27 -1.35 0.31
CA VAL A 102 6.96 -1.00 -0.24
C VAL A 102 5.85 -1.73 0.53
N MET A 103 6.04 -3.00 0.88
CA MET A 103 5.07 -3.77 1.66
C MET A 103 4.88 -3.22 3.07
N GLU A 104 5.96 -2.89 3.77
CA GLU A 104 5.89 -2.24 5.08
C GLU A 104 5.15 -0.91 5.03
N LEU A 105 5.45 -0.10 3.99
CA LEU A 105 4.75 1.16 3.76
C LEU A 105 3.24 0.92 3.55
N MET A 106 2.87 -0.02 2.67
CA MET A 106 1.48 -0.35 2.38
C MET A 106 0.75 -0.83 3.65
N GLN A 107 1.35 -1.75 4.41
CA GLN A 107 0.77 -2.29 5.63
C GLN A 107 0.52 -1.17 6.66
N ARG A 108 1.52 -0.30 6.88
CA ARG A 108 1.39 0.85 7.79
C ARG A 108 0.26 1.77 7.37
N VAL A 109 0.25 2.22 6.11
CA VAL A 109 -0.73 3.19 5.61
C VAL A 109 -2.15 2.60 5.67
N VAL A 110 -2.32 1.33 5.28
CA VAL A 110 -3.61 0.64 5.34
C VAL A 110 -4.15 0.57 6.77
N ARG A 111 -3.28 0.27 7.75
CA ARG A 111 -3.66 0.23 9.17
C ARG A 111 -3.99 1.62 9.73
N GLU A 112 -3.14 2.62 9.47
CA GLU A 112 -3.34 4.00 9.92
C GLU A 112 -4.63 4.61 9.36
N GLN A 113 -4.92 4.33 8.09
CA GLN A 113 -6.12 4.80 7.40
C GLN A 113 -7.35 3.88 7.62
N LYS A 114 -7.22 2.79 8.41
CA LYS A 114 -8.29 1.81 8.70
C LYS A 114 -8.95 1.24 7.44
N LYS A 115 -8.15 0.92 6.42
CA LYS A 115 -8.60 0.35 5.15
C LYS A 115 -8.48 -1.17 5.14
N THR A 116 -9.17 -1.82 4.20
CA THR A 116 -8.99 -3.24 3.91
C THR A 116 -8.10 -3.40 2.68
N LEU A 117 -7.01 -4.17 2.81
CA LEU A 117 -6.15 -4.55 1.69
C LEU A 117 -6.41 -6.01 1.32
N VAL A 118 -6.77 -6.25 0.07
CA VAL A 118 -6.85 -7.59 -0.53
C VAL A 118 -5.72 -7.70 -1.55
N MET A 119 -4.75 -8.56 -1.28
CA MET A 119 -3.56 -8.74 -2.12
C MET A 119 -3.58 -10.12 -2.77
N VAL A 120 -3.25 -10.18 -4.05
CA VAL A 120 -2.92 -11.41 -4.76
C VAL A 120 -1.42 -11.47 -4.92
N THR A 121 -0.80 -12.59 -4.54
CA THR A 121 0.62 -12.85 -4.72
C THR A 121 0.88 -14.34 -4.81
N HIS A 122 1.94 -14.73 -5.49
CA HIS A 122 2.51 -16.07 -5.47
C HIS A 122 3.75 -16.19 -4.56
N ASP A 123 4.13 -15.11 -3.89
CA ASP A 123 5.25 -15.05 -2.97
C ASP A 123 4.78 -15.34 -1.53
N ASP A 124 5.19 -16.49 -0.99
CA ASP A 124 4.85 -16.92 0.37
C ASP A 124 5.40 -15.97 1.43
N HIS A 125 6.55 -15.30 1.18
CA HIS A 125 7.11 -14.32 2.12
C HIS A 125 6.20 -13.12 2.22
N LEU A 126 5.72 -12.58 1.10
CA LEU A 126 4.79 -11.45 1.09
C LEU A 126 3.44 -11.81 1.72
N ALA A 127 3.00 -13.08 1.62
CA ALA A 127 1.79 -13.54 2.28
C ALA A 127 1.86 -13.42 3.82
N THR A 128 3.06 -13.42 4.42
CA THR A 128 3.23 -13.24 5.87
C THR A 128 2.82 -11.86 6.37
N TYR A 129 2.81 -10.84 5.51
CA TYR A 129 2.32 -9.49 5.85
C TYR A 129 0.82 -9.45 6.07
N ALA A 130 0.05 -10.42 5.54
CA ALA A 130 -1.40 -10.46 5.66
C ALA A 130 -1.86 -10.96 7.04
N ASP A 131 -3.03 -10.49 7.47
CA ASP A 131 -3.69 -10.99 8.68
C ASP A 131 -4.39 -12.33 8.43
N ARG A 132 -4.84 -12.58 7.18
CA ARG A 132 -5.43 -13.84 6.72
C ARG A 132 -4.92 -14.17 5.32
N VAL A 133 -4.61 -15.45 5.09
CA VAL A 133 -4.16 -15.96 3.79
C VAL A 133 -5.14 -17.02 3.30
N PHE A 134 -5.59 -16.89 2.06
CA PHE A 134 -6.46 -17.83 1.38
C PHE A 134 -5.66 -18.49 0.26
N HIS A 135 -5.36 -19.79 0.40
CA HIS A 135 -4.71 -20.56 -0.65
C HIS A 135 -5.75 -21.05 -1.65
N ILE A 136 -5.57 -20.66 -2.91
CA ILE A 136 -6.51 -20.99 -3.99
C ILE A 136 -5.81 -21.91 -5.00
N ARG A 137 -6.46 -23.02 -5.37
CA ARG A 137 -6.05 -23.92 -6.44
C ARG A 137 -7.27 -24.31 -7.26
N ASP A 138 -7.16 -24.26 -8.59
CA ASP A 138 -8.23 -24.61 -9.53
C ASP A 138 -9.57 -23.93 -9.20
N GLY A 139 -9.52 -22.63 -8.83
CA GLY A 139 -10.70 -21.83 -8.47
C GLY A 139 -11.35 -22.18 -7.14
N ARG A 140 -10.70 -23.00 -6.29
CA ARG A 140 -11.22 -23.43 -4.99
C ARG A 140 -10.27 -23.00 -3.86
N ILE A 141 -10.83 -22.59 -2.72
CA ILE A 141 -10.06 -22.36 -1.50
C ILE A 141 -9.72 -23.73 -0.91
N ILE A 142 -8.41 -24.04 -0.82
CA ILE A 142 -7.90 -25.30 -0.28
C ILE A 142 -7.39 -25.17 1.15
N LYS A 143 -7.05 -23.96 1.59
CA LYS A 143 -6.56 -23.68 2.95
C LYS A 143 -6.81 -22.21 3.30
N ILE A 144 -7.07 -21.95 4.58
CA ILE A 144 -7.14 -20.60 5.16
C ILE A 144 -6.20 -20.56 6.35
N GLU A 145 -5.30 -19.56 6.38
CA GLU A 145 -4.43 -19.27 7.52
C GLU A 145 -4.84 -17.96 8.18
N ASP A 146 -4.82 -17.93 9.50
CA ASP A 146 -5.07 -16.72 10.30
C ASP A 146 -3.78 -16.35 11.06
N ASN A 147 -3.17 -15.24 10.69
CA ASN A 147 -1.90 -14.75 11.25
C ASN A 147 -2.10 -13.71 12.36
N ARG A 148 -3.33 -13.29 12.66
CA ARG A 148 -3.62 -12.23 13.64
C ARG A 148 -3.11 -12.58 15.04
N TRP A 149 -3.23 -13.84 15.45
CA TRP A 149 -2.77 -14.30 16.75
C TRP A 149 -1.23 -14.38 16.88
N LYS A 150 -0.51 -14.58 15.77
CA LYS A 150 0.97 -14.61 15.76
C LYS A 150 1.52 -13.21 16.03
N LYS A 151 0.96 -12.19 15.37
CA LYS A 151 1.37 -10.78 15.50
C LYS A 151 1.09 -10.22 16.90
N GLY A 152 -0.01 -10.61 17.54
CA GLY A 152 -0.33 -10.20 18.90
C GLY A 152 0.63 -10.74 19.99
N LYS A 153 1.31 -11.88 19.73
CA LYS A 153 2.34 -12.40 20.65
C LYS A 153 3.68 -11.66 20.52
N GLU A 154 4.05 -11.20 19.33
CA GLU A 154 5.29 -10.43 19.10
C GLU A 154 5.19 -9.02 19.68
N GLU A 155 4.02 -8.38 19.64
CA GLU A 155 3.78 -7.08 20.25
C GLU A 155 3.70 -7.18 21.79
N GLY A 156 3.09 -8.23 22.34
CA GLY A 156 3.01 -8.48 23.78
C GLY A 156 4.35 -8.85 24.42
N GLY A 157 5.26 -9.51 23.66
CA GLY A 157 6.60 -9.88 24.14
C GLY A 157 7.53 -8.67 24.32
N ARG A 158 7.42 -7.67 23.47
CA ARG A 158 8.25 -6.44 23.54
C ARG A 158 7.90 -5.53 24.72
N HIS A 159 6.68 -5.60 25.25
CA HIS A 159 6.29 -4.86 26.46
C HIS A 159 6.66 -5.59 27.77
N ALA A 160 6.88 -6.91 27.73
CA ALA A 160 7.27 -7.68 28.92
C ALA A 160 8.77 -7.55 29.26
N GLU A 161 9.64 -7.36 28.25
CA GLU A 161 11.09 -7.26 28.48
C GLU A 161 11.54 -5.88 29.02
N THR A 162 10.78 -4.81 28.78
CA THR A 162 11.13 -3.46 29.25
C THR A 162 10.79 -3.19 30.72
N ASN A 163 10.00 -4.07 31.38
CA ASN A 163 9.61 -3.87 32.79
C ASN A 163 10.48 -4.63 33.79
N THR A 164 11.39 -5.50 33.34
CA THR A 164 12.23 -6.32 34.23
C THR A 164 13.55 -5.66 34.63
N GLU A 165 13.93 -4.54 33.98
CA GLU A 165 15.19 -3.83 34.29
C GLU A 165 15.03 -2.66 35.27
N ARG A 166 13.81 -2.32 35.71
CA ARG A 166 13.58 -1.19 36.66
C ARG A 166 13.57 -1.56 38.13
N ASP A 167 13.56 -2.86 38.47
CA ASP A 167 13.49 -3.32 39.87
C ASP A 167 14.80 -3.87 40.43
N ARG A 168 15.93 -3.54 39.79
CA ARG A 168 17.27 -3.85 40.33
C ARG A 168 18.14 -2.60 40.39
N LYS A 169 17.81 -1.68 41.27
CA LYS A 169 18.73 -0.71 41.87
C LYS A 169 18.27 -0.31 43.26
#